data_6bcdce086019e89ba05e0ba820959492
#
_entry.id   6bcdce086019e89ba05e0ba820959492
#
_cell.length_a   1.000
_cell.length_b   1.000
_cell.length_c   1.000
_cell.angle_alpha   90.00
_cell.angle_beta   90.00
_cell.angle_gamma   90.00
#
_symmetry.space_group_name_H-M   'P 1'
#
loop_
_entity.id
_entity.type
_entity.pdbx_description
1 polymer ?
#
loop_
_entity_poly.entity_id
_entity_poly.type
_entity_poly.pdbx_seq_one_letter_code
_entity_poly.pdbx_strand_id
1 'polypeptide(L)'
;DILRLWIASTDFRSEMVASDEIFKRVSDQYRRIRNTLRFLLGNINDFDHKTDAIDLNNLLELDKWILEEFKDLQKDVLEHYESYSYHLVVQRIHNFCVNQLGGVYLDIIKDRQYTTQQNSEIRRSAQTAMKLMIDQLVILVAPILSFTAEEIWQNDADLKANKASV
;
A
#
# COMPACT_ATOMS: atom_id res chain seq x y z
N ASP A 1 -8.11 2.70 -14.07
CA ASP A 1 -8.19 2.78 -12.60
C ASP A 1 -8.88 4.04 -12.08
N ILE A 2 -8.66 5.22 -12.69
CA ILE A 2 -9.28 6.47 -12.19
C ILE A 2 -10.82 6.40 -12.24
N LEU A 3 -11.41 5.92 -13.34
CA LEU A 3 -12.86 5.74 -13.45
C LEU A 3 -13.39 4.71 -12.42
N ARG A 4 -12.66 3.60 -12.24
CA ARG A 4 -13.00 2.59 -11.22
C ARG A 4 -12.95 3.17 -9.81
N LEU A 5 -11.90 3.95 -9.52
CA LEU A 5 -11.74 4.62 -8.23
C LEU A 5 -12.86 5.64 -7.97
N TRP A 6 -13.26 6.41 -9.00
CA TRP A 6 -14.38 7.34 -8.88
C TRP A 6 -15.69 6.62 -8.52
N ILE A 7 -16.03 5.55 -9.23
CA ILE A 7 -17.22 4.75 -8.96
C ILE A 7 -17.16 4.17 -7.54
N ALA A 8 -16.03 3.56 -7.17
CA ALA A 8 -15.85 2.96 -5.85
C ALA A 8 -15.83 3.99 -4.71
N SER A 9 -15.41 5.24 -4.97
CA SER A 9 -15.36 6.29 -3.94
C SER A 9 -16.72 6.94 -3.66
N THR A 10 -17.75 6.60 -4.42
CA THR A 10 -19.11 7.13 -4.24
C THR A 10 -19.99 6.07 -3.58
N ASP A 11 -20.83 6.46 -2.63
CA ASP A 11 -21.85 5.55 -2.09
C ASP A 11 -22.91 5.30 -3.18
N PHE A 12 -22.98 4.09 -3.70
CA PHE A 12 -23.88 3.70 -4.79
C PHE A 12 -25.36 3.82 -4.43
N ARG A 13 -25.69 4.00 -3.15
CA ARG A 13 -27.07 4.27 -2.66
C ARG A 13 -27.46 5.73 -2.82
N SER A 14 -26.53 6.59 -3.19
CA SER A 14 -26.72 8.02 -3.39
C SER A 14 -26.59 8.38 -4.87
N GLU A 15 -27.07 9.54 -5.24
CA GLU A 15 -26.93 10.07 -6.60
C GLU A 15 -25.45 10.36 -6.90
N MET A 16 -24.97 9.87 -8.03
CA MET A 16 -23.60 10.09 -8.48
C MET A 16 -23.49 11.35 -9.33
N VAL A 17 -22.62 12.24 -8.94
CA VAL A 17 -22.30 13.46 -9.69
C VAL A 17 -20.97 13.32 -10.38
N ALA A 18 -20.91 13.67 -11.67
CA ALA A 18 -19.69 13.72 -12.47
C ALA A 18 -19.38 15.18 -12.86
N SER A 19 -18.16 15.62 -12.59
CA SER A 19 -17.63 16.91 -13.04
C SER A 19 -16.12 16.84 -13.20
N ASP A 20 -15.54 17.75 -13.97
CA ASP A 20 -14.10 17.86 -14.16
C ASP A 20 -13.35 18.03 -12.82
N GLU A 21 -13.94 18.77 -11.88
CA GLU A 21 -13.38 18.96 -10.55
C GLU A 21 -13.35 17.65 -9.75
N ILE A 22 -14.43 16.86 -9.81
CA ILE A 22 -14.49 15.54 -9.15
C ILE A 22 -13.42 14.62 -9.74
N PHE A 23 -13.31 14.54 -11.07
CA PHE A 23 -12.30 13.70 -11.71
C PHE A 23 -10.87 14.16 -11.39
N LYS A 24 -10.63 15.46 -11.26
CA LYS A 24 -9.34 15.99 -10.81
C LYS A 24 -9.00 15.52 -9.40
N ARG A 25 -9.93 15.61 -8.45
CA ARG A 25 -9.74 15.15 -7.07
C ARG A 25 -9.48 13.63 -7.01
N VAL A 26 -10.24 12.84 -7.77
CA VAL A 26 -10.04 11.39 -7.84
C VAL A 26 -8.68 11.04 -8.46
N SER A 27 -8.26 11.78 -9.49
CA SER A 27 -6.92 11.61 -10.09
C SER A 27 -5.81 11.92 -9.11
N ASP A 28 -5.96 12.96 -8.27
CA ASP A 28 -5.01 13.28 -7.22
C ASP A 28 -4.97 12.21 -6.13
N GLN A 29 -6.13 11.67 -5.74
CA GLN A 29 -6.23 10.56 -4.80
C GLN A 29 -5.55 9.30 -5.35
N TYR A 30 -5.83 8.94 -6.60
CA TYR A 30 -5.17 7.83 -7.30
C TYR A 30 -3.65 8.00 -7.32
N ARG A 31 -3.16 9.20 -7.68
CA ARG A 31 -1.74 9.50 -7.75
C ARG A 31 -1.04 9.30 -6.40
N ARG A 32 -1.68 9.70 -5.30
CA ARG A 32 -1.14 9.52 -3.95
C ARG A 32 -1.01 8.03 -3.61
N ILE A 33 -2.06 7.25 -3.80
CA ILE A 33 -2.02 5.79 -3.57
C ILE A 33 -0.93 5.15 -4.43
N ARG A 34 -0.92 5.41 -5.74
CA ARG A 34 0.05 4.83 -6.68
C ARG A 34 1.50 5.20 -6.33
N ASN A 35 1.74 6.44 -5.96
CA ASN A 35 3.08 6.88 -5.56
C ASN A 35 3.56 6.20 -4.28
N THR A 36 2.67 5.98 -3.30
CA THR A 36 3.00 5.24 -2.08
C THR A 36 3.38 3.80 -2.40
N LEU A 37 2.57 3.11 -3.19
CA LEU A 37 2.85 1.74 -3.63
C LEU A 37 4.17 1.64 -4.41
N ARG A 38 4.41 2.57 -5.33
CA ARG A 38 5.66 2.65 -6.09
C ARG A 38 6.87 2.92 -5.18
N PHE A 39 6.72 3.74 -4.15
CA PHE A 39 7.78 4.01 -3.20
C PHE A 39 8.14 2.75 -2.41
N LEU A 40 7.15 2.01 -1.90
CA LEU A 40 7.37 0.75 -1.20
C LEU A 40 8.13 -0.23 -2.11
N LEU A 41 7.64 -0.45 -3.32
CA LEU A 41 8.27 -1.36 -4.29
C LEU A 41 9.71 -0.95 -4.63
N GLY A 42 9.96 0.35 -4.82
CA GLY A 42 11.30 0.85 -5.15
C GLY A 42 12.32 0.69 -4.02
N ASN A 43 11.89 0.67 -2.77
CA ASN A 43 12.77 0.54 -1.61
C ASN A 43 13.03 -0.91 -1.19
N ILE A 44 12.39 -1.89 -1.81
CA ILE A 44 12.62 -3.33 -1.59
C ILE A 44 13.28 -4.01 -2.79
N ASN A 45 13.74 -3.28 -3.79
CA ASN A 45 14.29 -3.84 -5.03
C ASN A 45 15.58 -4.67 -4.83
N ASP A 46 16.31 -4.42 -3.74
CA ASP A 46 17.53 -5.13 -3.34
C ASP A 46 17.32 -6.06 -2.12
N PHE A 47 16.06 -6.38 -1.82
CA PHE A 47 15.67 -7.18 -0.67
C PHE A 47 15.19 -8.57 -1.12
N ASP A 48 15.85 -9.62 -0.66
CA ASP A 48 15.40 -11.00 -0.82
C ASP A 48 14.71 -11.44 0.48
N HIS A 49 13.41 -11.70 0.41
CA HIS A 49 12.63 -12.10 1.58
C HIS A 49 13.19 -13.37 2.28
N LYS A 50 13.83 -14.27 1.54
CA LYS A 50 14.34 -15.54 2.09
C LYS A 50 15.64 -15.38 2.89
N THR A 51 16.46 -14.40 2.51
CA THR A 51 17.79 -14.21 3.11
C THR A 51 17.90 -12.98 3.98
N ASP A 52 17.11 -11.94 3.70
CA ASP A 52 17.26 -10.61 4.29
C ASP A 52 16.17 -10.27 5.30
N ALA A 53 15.08 -11.06 5.34
CA ALA A 53 13.97 -10.79 6.26
C ALA A 53 14.40 -10.96 7.72
N ILE A 54 14.01 -9.99 8.54
CA ILE A 54 14.19 -10.01 9.98
C ILE A 54 12.94 -10.60 10.62
N ASP A 55 13.14 -11.44 11.66
CA ASP A 55 12.03 -11.97 12.46
C ASP A 55 11.17 -10.83 13.03
N LEU A 56 9.86 -11.00 13.02
CA LEU A 56 8.91 -9.96 13.45
C LEU A 56 9.14 -9.47 14.88
N ASN A 57 9.62 -10.35 15.76
CA ASN A 57 9.92 -9.99 17.15
C ASN A 57 11.14 -9.07 17.26
N ASN A 58 12.05 -9.16 16.27
CA ASN A 58 13.31 -8.40 16.22
C ASN A 58 13.21 -7.12 15.39
N LEU A 59 12.06 -6.83 14.78
CA LEU A 59 11.85 -5.57 14.09
C LEU A 59 11.99 -4.38 15.05
N LEU A 60 12.41 -3.25 14.49
CA LEU A 60 12.43 -1.99 15.26
C LEU A 60 11.02 -1.55 15.63
N GLU A 61 10.87 -0.83 16.74
CA GLU A 61 9.54 -0.44 17.26
C GLU A 61 8.69 0.34 16.27
N LEU A 62 9.30 1.23 15.46
CA LEU A 62 8.57 1.97 14.43
C LEU A 62 8.05 1.03 13.32
N ASP A 63 8.81 -0.02 12.98
CA ASP A 63 8.43 -0.99 11.95
C ASP A 63 7.32 -1.92 12.48
N LYS A 64 7.35 -2.28 13.76
CA LYS A 64 6.25 -2.99 14.43
C LYS A 64 4.99 -2.14 14.48
N TRP A 65 5.11 -0.88 14.86
CA TRP A 65 3.98 0.05 14.91
C TRP A 65 3.25 0.15 13.58
N ILE A 66 3.97 0.37 12.47
CA ILE A 66 3.30 0.49 11.17
C ILE A 66 2.65 -0.82 10.73
N LEU A 67 3.19 -1.98 11.10
CA LEU A 67 2.56 -3.27 10.83
C LEU A 67 1.27 -3.47 11.65
N GLU A 68 1.19 -2.99 12.89
CA GLU A 68 -0.07 -3.00 13.66
C GLU A 68 -1.11 -2.07 13.04
N GLU A 69 -0.74 -0.84 12.67
CA GLU A 69 -1.63 0.07 11.91
C GLU A 69 -2.13 -0.57 10.59
N PHE A 70 -1.26 -1.34 9.95
CA PHE A 70 -1.62 -2.06 8.73
C PHE A 70 -2.58 -3.22 8.97
N LYS A 71 -2.47 -3.94 10.08
CA LYS A 71 -3.46 -4.98 10.46
C LYS A 71 -4.85 -4.39 10.68
N ASP A 72 -4.92 -3.24 11.34
CA ASP A 72 -6.19 -2.53 11.52
C ASP A 72 -6.78 -2.09 10.17
N LEU A 73 -5.93 -1.58 9.26
CA LEU A 73 -6.34 -1.30 7.88
C LEU A 73 -6.92 -2.54 7.20
N GLN A 74 -6.23 -3.68 7.26
CA GLN A 74 -6.69 -4.91 6.61
C GLN A 74 -8.07 -5.34 7.12
N LYS A 75 -8.25 -5.32 8.43
CA LYS A 75 -9.52 -5.66 9.08
C LYS A 75 -10.64 -4.76 8.57
N ASP A 76 -10.46 -3.44 8.67
CA ASP A 76 -11.46 -2.45 8.25
C ASP A 76 -11.82 -2.61 6.76
N VAL A 77 -10.80 -2.77 5.90
CA VAL A 77 -11.00 -2.91 4.46
C VAL A 77 -11.79 -4.18 4.12
N LEU A 78 -11.48 -5.31 4.75
CA LEU A 78 -12.22 -6.56 4.52
C LEU A 78 -13.67 -6.44 4.98
N GLU A 79 -13.95 -5.88 6.17
CA GLU A 79 -15.30 -5.63 6.66
C GLU A 79 -16.10 -4.71 5.70
N HIS A 80 -15.43 -3.68 5.15
CA HIS A 80 -16.06 -2.79 4.18
C HIS A 80 -16.32 -3.44 2.82
N TYR A 81 -15.46 -4.36 2.37
CA TYR A 81 -15.73 -5.16 1.17
C TYR A 81 -16.94 -6.09 1.37
N GLU A 82 -17.01 -6.80 2.50
CA GLU A 82 -18.13 -7.68 2.83
C GLU A 82 -19.48 -6.92 2.92
N SER A 83 -19.44 -5.70 3.42
CA SER A 83 -20.63 -4.82 3.53
C SER A 83 -20.94 -4.03 2.24
N TYR A 84 -20.19 -4.24 1.15
CA TYR A 84 -20.29 -3.47 -0.10
C TYR A 84 -20.12 -1.95 0.09
N SER A 85 -19.42 -1.53 1.14
CA SER A 85 -19.16 -0.12 1.46
C SER A 85 -17.84 0.35 0.80
N TYR A 86 -17.78 0.27 -0.54
CA TYR A 86 -16.55 0.53 -1.32
C TYR A 86 -15.98 1.93 -1.11
N HIS A 87 -16.82 2.94 -0.87
CA HIS A 87 -16.38 4.30 -0.58
C HIS A 87 -15.56 4.38 0.71
N LEU A 88 -15.88 3.55 1.72
CA LEU A 88 -15.11 3.45 2.94
C LEU A 88 -13.79 2.69 2.73
N VAL A 89 -13.78 1.67 1.86
CA VAL A 89 -12.52 1.01 1.42
C VAL A 89 -11.57 2.02 0.82
N VAL A 90 -12.04 2.81 -0.16
CA VAL A 90 -11.22 3.84 -0.82
C VAL A 90 -10.71 4.87 0.19
N GLN A 91 -11.58 5.36 1.06
CA GLN A 91 -11.23 6.33 2.09
C GLN A 91 -10.17 5.79 3.05
N ARG A 92 -10.35 4.56 3.53
CA ARG A 92 -9.46 3.94 4.51
C ARG A 92 -8.07 3.70 3.92
N ILE A 93 -7.98 3.15 2.70
CA ILE A 93 -6.71 2.93 1.99
C ILE A 93 -6.01 4.27 1.70
N HIS A 94 -6.74 5.25 1.19
CA HIS A 94 -6.17 6.57 0.91
C HIS A 94 -5.60 7.23 2.17
N ASN A 95 -6.36 7.22 3.28
CA ASN A 95 -5.92 7.81 4.54
C ASN A 95 -4.66 7.11 5.08
N PHE A 96 -4.61 5.80 5.01
CA PHE A 96 -3.41 5.04 5.41
C PHE A 96 -2.20 5.42 4.56
N CYS A 97 -2.35 5.45 3.23
CA CYS A 97 -1.26 5.82 2.32
C CYS A 97 -0.75 7.25 2.54
N VAL A 98 -1.64 8.19 2.86
CA VAL A 98 -1.28 9.61 2.99
C VAL A 98 -0.78 9.95 4.39
N ASN A 99 -1.48 9.49 5.42
CA ASN A 99 -1.22 9.90 6.79
C ASN A 99 -0.20 8.97 7.47
N GLN A 100 -0.53 7.69 7.63
CA GLN A 100 0.33 6.77 8.36
C GLN A 100 1.62 6.45 7.58
N LEU A 101 1.49 6.05 6.30
CA LEU A 101 2.68 5.77 5.49
C LEU A 101 3.39 7.06 5.10
N GLY A 102 2.79 7.87 4.23
CA GLY A 102 3.47 9.02 3.62
C GLY A 102 3.84 10.12 4.60
N GLY A 103 2.92 10.44 5.52
CA GLY A 103 3.09 11.55 6.46
C GLY A 103 3.95 11.24 7.67
N VAL A 104 4.12 9.97 8.05
CA VAL A 104 4.88 9.57 9.24
C VAL A 104 5.96 8.55 8.91
N TYR A 105 5.56 7.33 8.57
CA TYR A 105 6.49 6.21 8.48
C TYR A 105 7.58 6.42 7.42
N LEU A 106 7.18 6.64 6.17
CA LEU A 106 8.12 6.77 5.06
C LEU A 106 9.01 8.02 5.20
N ASP A 107 8.51 9.07 5.84
CA ASP A 107 9.31 10.26 6.09
C ASP A 107 10.43 9.99 7.10
N ILE A 108 10.13 9.26 8.18
CA ILE A 108 11.12 8.90 9.21
C ILE A 108 12.15 7.90 8.68
N ILE A 109 11.74 6.88 7.90
CA ILE A 109 12.65 5.83 7.45
C ILE A 109 13.54 6.21 6.25
N LYS A 110 13.32 7.38 5.63
CA LYS A 110 14.15 7.85 4.49
C LYS A 110 15.65 7.74 4.79
N ASP A 111 16.08 8.23 5.94
CA ASP A 111 17.48 8.22 6.32
C ASP A 111 18.01 6.80 6.44
N ARG A 112 17.22 5.88 7.02
CA ARG A 112 17.59 4.46 7.11
C ARG A 112 17.78 3.84 5.73
N GLN A 113 16.91 4.17 4.76
CA GLN A 113 16.95 3.58 3.42
C GLN A 113 18.11 4.11 2.57
N TYR A 114 18.48 5.38 2.72
CA TYR A 114 19.42 6.04 1.82
C TYR A 114 20.80 6.29 2.41
N THR A 115 20.96 6.32 3.73
CA THR A 115 22.22 6.67 4.38
C THR A 115 22.89 5.52 5.12
N THR A 116 22.17 4.42 5.39
CA THR A 116 22.75 3.25 6.07
C THR A 116 23.34 2.24 5.09
N GLN A 117 24.20 1.36 5.59
CA GLN A 117 24.76 0.27 4.79
C GLN A 117 23.63 -0.66 4.30
N GLN A 118 23.80 -1.18 3.09
CA GLN A 118 22.83 -2.03 2.41
C GLN A 118 22.31 -3.18 3.27
N ASN A 119 23.22 -3.88 3.96
CA ASN A 119 22.90 -5.05 4.78
C ASN A 119 22.77 -4.70 6.28
N SER A 120 22.54 -3.44 6.64
CA SER A 120 22.35 -3.08 8.04
C SER A 120 21.01 -3.59 8.56
N GLU A 121 20.99 -4.06 9.78
CA GLU A 121 19.78 -4.55 10.46
C GLU A 121 18.66 -3.49 10.47
N ILE A 122 19.03 -2.22 10.67
CA ILE A 122 18.10 -1.08 10.66
C ILE A 122 17.38 -0.93 9.32
N ARG A 123 18.12 -1.09 8.21
CA ARG A 123 17.55 -1.01 6.85
C ARG A 123 16.72 -2.25 6.54
N ARG A 124 17.21 -3.43 6.86
CA ARG A 124 16.50 -4.71 6.64
C ARG A 124 15.21 -4.80 7.45
N SER A 125 15.17 -4.25 8.68
CA SER A 125 13.94 -4.15 9.47
C SER A 125 12.85 -3.37 8.72
N ALA A 126 13.16 -2.18 8.24
CA ALA A 126 12.21 -1.38 7.47
C ALA A 126 11.81 -2.05 6.14
N GLN A 127 12.76 -2.69 5.43
CA GLN A 127 12.45 -3.42 4.19
C GLN A 127 11.55 -4.63 4.44
N THR A 128 11.73 -5.36 5.54
CA THR A 128 10.85 -6.45 5.95
C THR A 128 9.42 -5.93 6.16
N ALA A 129 9.24 -4.82 6.89
CA ALA A 129 7.92 -4.23 7.08
C ALA A 129 7.30 -3.75 5.77
N MET A 130 8.07 -3.08 4.90
CA MET A 130 7.59 -2.64 3.58
C MET A 130 7.18 -3.81 2.69
N LYS A 131 7.96 -4.91 2.67
CA LYS A 131 7.63 -6.11 1.89
C LYS A 131 6.33 -6.74 2.34
N LEU A 132 6.14 -6.92 3.65
CA LEU A 132 4.91 -7.46 4.20
C LEU A 132 3.68 -6.59 3.88
N MET A 133 3.85 -5.26 3.93
CA MET A 133 2.78 -4.33 3.59
C MET A 133 2.44 -4.35 2.09
N ILE A 134 3.44 -4.30 1.20
CA ILE A 134 3.16 -4.23 -0.24
C ILE A 134 2.49 -5.50 -0.76
N ASP A 135 2.91 -6.68 -0.28
CA ASP A 135 2.35 -7.98 -0.67
C ASP A 135 0.84 -8.07 -0.38
N GLN A 136 0.42 -7.52 0.74
CA GLN A 136 -0.99 -7.54 1.13
C GLN A 136 -1.76 -6.33 0.56
N LEU A 137 -1.13 -5.16 0.52
CA LEU A 137 -1.78 -3.95 0.04
C LEU A 137 -2.15 -4.05 -1.44
N VAL A 138 -1.32 -4.71 -2.26
CA VAL A 138 -1.61 -4.95 -3.68
C VAL A 138 -2.87 -5.80 -3.85
N ILE A 139 -3.08 -6.81 -2.98
CA ILE A 139 -4.28 -7.64 -2.98
C ILE A 139 -5.51 -6.83 -2.55
N LEU A 140 -5.37 -6.01 -1.50
CA LEU A 140 -6.47 -5.18 -1.00
C LEU A 140 -6.94 -4.13 -2.02
N VAL A 141 -6.05 -3.59 -2.84
CA VAL A 141 -6.42 -2.58 -3.86
C VAL A 141 -6.87 -3.20 -5.19
N ALA A 142 -6.54 -4.47 -5.46
CA ALA A 142 -6.81 -5.14 -6.74
C ALA A 142 -8.28 -5.09 -7.21
N PRO A 143 -9.30 -5.25 -6.35
CA PRO A 143 -10.69 -5.18 -6.79
C PRO A 143 -11.08 -3.82 -7.36
N ILE A 144 -10.40 -2.73 -6.95
CA ILE A 144 -10.69 -1.36 -7.37
C ILE A 144 -9.65 -0.86 -8.38
N LEU A 145 -8.35 -1.00 -8.05
CA LEU A 145 -7.23 -0.53 -8.87
C LEU A 145 -6.53 -1.69 -9.58
N SER A 146 -7.29 -2.48 -10.33
CA SER A 146 -6.86 -3.76 -10.90
C SER A 146 -5.61 -3.63 -11.79
N PHE A 147 -5.51 -2.57 -12.62
CA PHE A 147 -4.35 -2.38 -13.50
C PHE A 147 -3.10 -1.95 -12.74
N THR A 148 -3.26 -1.10 -11.73
CA THR A 148 -2.14 -0.70 -10.87
C THR A 148 -1.65 -1.87 -10.02
N ALA A 149 -2.57 -2.67 -9.47
CA ALA A 149 -2.24 -3.86 -8.70
C ALA A 149 -1.47 -4.87 -9.57
N GLU A 150 -1.92 -5.14 -10.79
CA GLU A 150 -1.23 -6.02 -11.73
C GLU A 150 0.14 -5.47 -12.14
N GLU A 151 0.27 -4.16 -12.39
CA GLU A 151 1.57 -3.52 -12.66
C GLU A 151 2.57 -3.76 -11.53
N ILE A 152 2.14 -3.61 -10.27
CA ILE A 152 2.98 -3.86 -9.10
C ILE A 152 3.33 -5.33 -9.00
N TRP A 153 2.34 -6.22 -9.14
CA TRP A 153 2.50 -7.66 -9.08
C TRP A 153 3.55 -8.17 -10.07
N GLN A 154 3.52 -7.68 -11.31
CA GLN A 154 4.48 -8.05 -12.35
C GLN A 154 5.90 -7.48 -12.13
N ASN A 155 6.03 -6.44 -11.32
CA ASN A 155 7.33 -5.82 -11.00
C ASN A 155 7.92 -6.27 -9.66
N ASP A 156 7.18 -7.04 -8.85
CA ASP A 156 7.70 -7.69 -7.65
C ASP A 156 8.12 -9.13 -7.98
N ALA A 157 9.40 -9.44 -7.81
CA ALA A 157 9.95 -10.73 -8.20
C ALA A 157 9.34 -11.91 -7.43
N ASP A 158 9.08 -11.72 -6.13
CA ASP A 158 8.51 -12.77 -5.28
C ASP A 158 7.03 -13.02 -5.58
N LEU A 159 6.25 -11.95 -5.75
CA LEU A 159 4.84 -12.06 -6.11
C LEU A 159 4.67 -12.72 -7.46
N LYS A 160 5.45 -12.29 -8.45
CA LYS A 160 5.43 -12.86 -9.81
C LYS A 160 5.81 -14.34 -9.84
N ALA A 161 6.78 -14.75 -8.99
CA ALA A 161 7.19 -16.16 -8.93
C ALA A 161 6.11 -17.09 -8.37
N ASN A 162 5.18 -16.57 -7.56
CA ASN A 162 4.18 -17.37 -6.87
C ASN A 162 2.86 -17.56 -7.66
N LYS A 163 2.50 -16.59 -8.51
CA LYS A 163 1.25 -16.62 -9.29
C LYS A 163 1.40 -15.89 -10.62
N ALA A 164 0.53 -16.18 -11.57
CA ALA A 164 0.55 -15.55 -12.89
C ALA A 164 0.03 -14.10 -12.85
N SER A 165 -0.94 -13.78 -11.96
CA SER A 165 -1.51 -12.44 -11.75
C SER A 165 -2.14 -12.30 -10.36
N VAL A 166 -2.44 -11.08 -9.95
CA VAL A 166 -3.12 -10.76 -8.70
C VAL A 166 -4.63 -11.01 -8.76
#